data_04c6c768b74665f9547d1bee0260c536
#
_entry.id   04c6c768b74665f9547d1bee0260c536
#
_cell.length_a   1.000
_cell.length_b   1.000
_cell.length_c   1.000
_cell.angle_alpha   90.00
_cell.angle_beta   90.00
_cell.angle_gamma   90.00
#
_symmetry.space_group_name_H-M   'P 1'
#
loop_
_entity.id
_entity.type
_entity.pdbx_description
1 polymer ?
#
loop_
_entity_poly.entity_id
_entity_poly.type
_entity_poly.pdbx_seq_one_letter_code
_entity_poly.pdbx_strand_id
1 'polypeptide(L)'
;MVDTLHLGQSSALPASPAEAKLDYVPNPRGDTLYLVRFAVPEFTSLCPVTGQPDFAHLVIDYAPGATIVESKSLKLYLGAFRNHPGFHEDVTVGIGQRLVEEMKPKWLRIGGYWYPRGGIPIDVFWQSGEPPKGLWLPDQGVASYRGRG
;
A
#
# COMPACT_ATOMS: atom_id res chain seq x y z
N MET A 1 1.75 -26.69 3.83
CA MET A 1 1.17 -26.04 2.64
C MET A 1 0.56 -24.72 3.05
N VAL A 2 0.85 -23.65 2.33
CA VAL A 2 0.25 -22.35 2.58
C VAL A 2 -1.12 -22.31 1.91
N ASP A 3 -2.15 -22.04 2.71
CA ASP A 3 -3.52 -21.89 2.19
C ASP A 3 -3.77 -20.40 1.88
N THR A 4 -3.79 -20.06 0.59
CA THR A 4 -4.03 -18.70 0.13
C THR A 4 -5.27 -18.66 -0.76
N LEU A 5 -6.02 -17.55 -0.69
CA LEU A 5 -7.25 -17.39 -1.45
C LEU A 5 -7.02 -17.14 -2.93
N HIS A 6 -5.89 -16.52 -3.29
CA HIS A 6 -5.70 -15.99 -4.64
C HIS A 6 -4.52 -16.58 -5.39
N LEU A 7 -3.55 -17.16 -4.70
CA LEU A 7 -2.33 -17.64 -5.32
C LEU A 7 -2.63 -18.76 -6.35
N GLY A 8 -2.20 -18.53 -7.59
CA GLY A 8 -2.39 -19.50 -8.67
C GLY A 8 -3.81 -19.67 -9.19
N GLN A 9 -4.76 -18.86 -8.72
CA GLN A 9 -6.16 -18.94 -9.12
C GLN A 9 -6.61 -17.69 -9.87
N SER A 10 -7.61 -17.85 -10.72
CA SER A 10 -8.31 -16.71 -11.32
C SER A 10 -9.23 -16.08 -10.28
N SER A 11 -9.14 -14.76 -10.12
CA SER A 11 -9.93 -14.03 -9.12
C SER A 11 -10.54 -12.78 -9.72
N ALA A 12 -11.80 -12.51 -9.38
CA ALA A 12 -12.45 -11.26 -9.73
C ALA A 12 -11.93 -10.12 -8.82
N LEU A 13 -11.97 -8.88 -9.33
CA LEU A 13 -11.67 -7.72 -8.51
C LEU A 13 -12.73 -7.56 -7.43
N PRO A 14 -12.38 -7.39 -6.15
CA PRO A 14 -13.35 -7.14 -5.08
C PRO A 14 -14.18 -5.88 -5.35
N ALA A 15 -15.42 -5.88 -4.90
CA ALA A 15 -16.32 -4.74 -5.11
C ALA A 15 -15.92 -3.51 -4.29
N SER A 16 -15.25 -3.71 -3.16
CA SER A 16 -14.74 -2.62 -2.30
C SER A 16 -13.48 -3.06 -1.58
N PRO A 17 -12.67 -2.11 -1.07
CA PRO A 17 -11.51 -2.46 -0.26
C PRO A 17 -11.87 -3.25 1.00
N ALA A 18 -13.01 -2.94 1.62
CA ALA A 18 -13.45 -3.64 2.83
C ALA A 18 -13.75 -5.13 2.58
N GLU A 19 -14.23 -5.48 1.38
CA GLU A 19 -14.51 -6.86 0.99
C GLU A 19 -13.27 -7.62 0.54
N ALA A 20 -12.20 -6.91 0.18
CA ALA A 20 -10.97 -7.53 -0.27
C ALA A 20 -10.31 -8.29 0.87
N LYS A 21 -9.81 -9.49 0.56
CA LYS A 21 -9.04 -10.29 1.51
C LYS A 21 -7.58 -10.32 1.09
N LEU A 22 -6.71 -10.08 2.06
CA LEU A 22 -5.27 -10.14 1.87
C LEU A 22 -4.77 -11.49 2.37
N ASP A 23 -3.93 -12.13 1.58
CA ASP A 23 -3.27 -13.37 1.94
C ASP A 23 -1.88 -13.08 2.52
N TYR A 24 -1.49 -13.83 3.52
CA TYR A 24 -0.18 -13.73 4.14
C TYR A 24 0.45 -15.12 4.18
N VAL A 25 1.73 -15.18 3.85
CA VAL A 25 2.49 -16.43 3.84
C VAL A 25 3.65 -16.33 4.81
N PRO A 26 4.19 -17.47 5.30
CA PRO A 26 5.31 -17.42 6.23
C PRO A 26 6.51 -16.68 5.63
N ASN A 27 7.15 -15.85 6.46
CA ASN A 27 8.36 -15.15 6.07
C ASN A 27 9.50 -16.16 5.85
N PRO A 28 10.05 -16.27 4.63
CA PRO A 28 11.09 -17.26 4.34
C PRO A 28 12.44 -16.95 4.99
N ARG A 29 12.59 -15.76 5.54
CA ARG A 29 13.80 -15.30 6.25
C ARG A 29 13.43 -14.67 7.58
N GLY A 30 12.69 -15.38 8.42
CA GLY A 30 12.12 -14.86 9.66
C GLY A 30 13.12 -14.35 10.69
N ASP A 31 14.37 -14.82 10.62
CA ASP A 31 15.46 -14.41 11.50
C ASP A 31 16.29 -13.23 10.95
N THR A 32 15.93 -12.71 9.79
CA THR A 32 16.68 -11.66 9.11
C THR A 32 15.90 -10.35 9.11
N LEU A 33 16.59 -9.25 9.42
CA LEU A 33 16.03 -7.91 9.30
C LEU A 33 16.26 -7.40 7.87
N TYR A 34 15.17 -7.19 7.13
CA TYR A 34 15.23 -6.67 5.77
C TYR A 34 13.98 -5.88 5.43
N LEU A 35 14.02 -5.16 4.33
CA LEU A 35 12.91 -4.32 3.86
C LEU A 35 12.33 -4.88 2.56
N VAL A 36 11.02 -4.93 2.48
CA VAL A 36 10.27 -5.20 1.24
C VAL A 36 9.61 -3.90 0.78
N ARG A 37 9.73 -3.59 -0.51
CA ARG A 37 9.10 -2.41 -1.10
C ARG A 37 8.12 -2.79 -2.20
N PHE A 38 6.91 -2.25 -2.11
CA PHE A 38 5.97 -2.23 -3.22
C PHE A 38 5.85 -0.82 -3.77
N ALA A 39 6.14 -0.66 -5.05
CA ALA A 39 5.89 0.59 -5.76
C ALA A 39 4.59 0.42 -6.56
N VAL A 40 3.65 1.33 -6.37
CA VAL A 40 2.32 1.27 -6.98
C VAL A 40 2.09 2.57 -7.75
N PRO A 41 2.65 2.70 -8.97
CA PRO A 41 2.65 3.98 -9.69
C PRO A 41 1.31 4.37 -10.32
N GLU A 42 0.36 3.45 -10.41
CA GLU A 42 -0.92 3.69 -11.09
C GLU A 42 -2.11 3.48 -10.16
N PHE A 43 -1.96 3.87 -8.89
CA PHE A 43 -3.05 3.75 -7.93
C PHE A 43 -4.16 4.75 -8.24
N THR A 44 -5.41 4.29 -8.12
CA THR A 44 -6.60 5.11 -8.42
C THR A 44 -7.66 4.94 -7.34
N SER A 45 -8.29 6.05 -6.95
CA SER A 45 -9.49 6.07 -6.11
C SER A 45 -10.44 7.15 -6.64
N LEU A 46 -11.55 7.40 -5.94
CA LEU A 46 -12.49 8.44 -6.34
C LEU A 46 -12.50 9.58 -5.32
N CYS A 47 -12.65 10.78 -5.81
CA CYS A 47 -12.92 11.94 -4.97
C CYS A 47 -14.29 11.79 -4.30
N PRO A 48 -14.38 11.89 -2.96
CA PRO A 48 -15.67 11.73 -2.29
C PRO A 48 -16.65 12.87 -2.52
N VAL A 49 -16.17 14.01 -3.05
CA VAL A 49 -17.01 15.18 -3.31
C VAL A 49 -17.48 15.21 -4.76
N THR A 50 -16.57 14.98 -5.73
CA THR A 50 -16.88 15.13 -7.15
C THR A 50 -17.10 13.81 -7.86
N GLY A 51 -16.68 12.67 -7.29
CA GLY A 51 -16.72 11.38 -7.96
C GLY A 51 -15.68 11.22 -9.08
N GLN A 52 -14.81 12.22 -9.27
CA GLN A 52 -13.73 12.14 -10.26
C GLN A 52 -12.63 11.20 -9.80
N PRO A 53 -11.91 10.56 -10.74
CA PRO A 53 -10.80 9.70 -10.36
C PRO A 53 -9.61 10.51 -9.82
N ASP A 54 -9.04 10.02 -8.75
CA ASP A 54 -7.79 10.48 -8.16
C ASP A 54 -6.69 9.48 -8.45
N PHE A 55 -5.47 9.95 -8.68
CA PHE A 55 -4.33 9.11 -9.02
C PHE A 55 -3.18 9.35 -8.03
N ALA A 56 -2.47 8.29 -7.73
CA ALA A 56 -1.32 8.38 -6.85
C ALA A 56 -0.22 7.38 -7.23
N HIS A 57 1.00 7.73 -6.86
CA HIS A 57 2.08 6.77 -6.74
C HIS A 57 2.20 6.39 -5.27
N LEU A 58 1.88 5.16 -4.92
CA LEU A 58 2.08 4.68 -3.56
C LEU A 58 3.42 3.95 -3.45
N VAL A 59 4.10 4.14 -2.33
CA VAL A 59 5.27 3.34 -1.97
C VAL A 59 5.03 2.76 -0.59
N ILE A 60 5.02 1.44 -0.51
CA ILE A 60 4.83 0.71 0.75
C ILE A 60 6.13 -0.01 1.07
N ASP A 61 6.74 0.34 2.19
CA ASP A 61 7.95 -0.30 2.70
C ASP A 61 7.63 -0.99 4.02
N TYR A 62 8.05 -2.25 4.19
CA TYR A 62 7.88 -2.90 5.48
C TYR A 62 9.02 -3.86 5.78
N ALA A 63 9.32 -4.01 7.07
CA ALA A 63 10.23 -5.01 7.58
C ALA A 63 9.41 -6.20 8.09
N PRO A 64 9.45 -7.37 7.43
CA PRO A 64 8.59 -8.47 7.81
C PRO A 64 8.86 -9.02 9.21
N GLY A 65 7.79 -9.42 9.88
CA GLY A 65 7.85 -10.25 11.09
C GLY A 65 7.72 -11.72 10.73
N ALA A 66 6.68 -12.39 11.24
CA ALA A 66 6.44 -13.81 11.00
C ALA A 66 5.93 -14.11 9.57
N THR A 67 5.29 -13.11 8.93
CA THR A 67 4.66 -13.31 7.62
C THR A 67 5.07 -12.21 6.63
N ILE A 68 4.86 -12.50 5.36
CA ILE A 68 4.90 -11.52 4.27
C ILE A 68 3.54 -11.51 3.56
N VAL A 69 3.19 -10.36 2.95
CA VAL A 69 1.95 -10.25 2.19
C VAL A 69 2.12 -10.89 0.80
N GLU A 70 1.11 -11.65 0.39
CA GLU A 70 1.09 -12.26 -0.95
C GLU A 70 0.73 -11.17 -1.98
N SER A 71 1.55 -11.05 -3.03
CA SER A 71 1.50 -9.90 -3.95
C SER A 71 0.23 -9.85 -4.80
N LYS A 72 -0.33 -10.99 -5.21
CA LYS A 72 -1.56 -11.00 -5.99
C LYS A 72 -2.76 -10.50 -5.16
N SER A 73 -2.85 -10.92 -3.90
CA SER A 73 -3.90 -10.45 -3.00
C SER A 73 -3.77 -8.96 -2.71
N LEU A 74 -2.54 -8.47 -2.57
CA LEU A 74 -2.29 -7.03 -2.43
C LEU A 74 -2.75 -6.26 -3.67
N LYS A 75 -2.43 -6.77 -4.86
CA LYS A 75 -2.87 -6.17 -6.13
C LYS A 75 -4.39 -6.06 -6.19
N LEU A 76 -5.11 -7.12 -5.82
CA LEU A 76 -6.58 -7.11 -5.83
C LEU A 76 -7.16 -6.15 -4.79
N TYR A 77 -6.56 -6.09 -3.61
CA TYR A 77 -6.96 -5.14 -2.59
C TYR A 77 -6.78 -3.69 -3.06
N LEU A 78 -5.61 -3.35 -3.58
CA LEU A 78 -5.34 -1.99 -4.07
C LEU A 78 -6.22 -1.64 -5.27
N GLY A 79 -6.47 -2.59 -6.17
CA GLY A 79 -7.37 -2.40 -7.31
C GLY A 79 -8.82 -2.15 -6.91
N ALA A 80 -9.23 -2.63 -5.74
CA ALA A 80 -10.58 -2.44 -5.23
C ALA A 80 -10.89 -0.97 -4.88
N PHE A 81 -9.88 -0.13 -4.77
CA PHE A 81 -10.06 1.31 -4.51
C PHE A 81 -10.50 2.11 -5.75
N ARG A 82 -10.38 1.56 -6.96
CA ARG A 82 -10.61 2.36 -8.17
C ARG A 82 -12.00 2.99 -8.27
N ASN A 83 -13.01 2.37 -7.67
CA ASN A 83 -14.38 2.90 -7.61
C ASN A 83 -14.79 3.25 -6.18
N HIS A 84 -13.83 3.42 -5.28
CA HIS A 84 -14.08 3.67 -3.87
C HIS A 84 -13.78 5.15 -3.54
N PRO A 85 -14.80 5.91 -3.06
CA PRO A 85 -14.57 7.29 -2.67
C PRO A 85 -13.82 7.37 -1.34
N GLY A 86 -12.81 8.22 -1.27
CA GLY A 86 -12.03 8.44 -0.06
C GLY A 86 -11.11 9.62 -0.19
N PHE A 87 -10.87 10.31 0.93
CA PHE A 87 -9.86 11.35 0.99
C PHE A 87 -8.46 10.73 0.86
N HIS A 88 -7.53 11.48 0.26
CA HIS A 88 -6.15 11.02 0.06
C HIS A 88 -5.51 10.55 1.37
N GLU A 89 -5.74 11.30 2.44
CA GLU A 89 -5.21 11.01 3.77
C GLU A 89 -5.78 9.69 4.31
N ASP A 90 -7.09 9.51 4.22
CA ASP A 90 -7.77 8.32 4.74
C ASP A 90 -7.38 7.06 3.95
N VAL A 91 -7.32 7.16 2.63
CA VAL A 91 -6.93 6.04 1.76
C VAL A 91 -5.49 5.62 2.05
N THR A 92 -4.56 6.57 2.07
CA THR A 92 -3.14 6.28 2.28
C THR A 92 -2.88 5.68 3.66
N VAL A 93 -3.33 6.36 4.70
CA VAL A 93 -3.11 5.91 6.08
C VAL A 93 -3.85 4.59 6.35
N GLY A 94 -5.07 4.47 5.84
CA GLY A 94 -5.88 3.26 6.01
C GLY A 94 -5.24 2.00 5.42
N ILE A 95 -4.61 2.12 4.25
CA ILE A 95 -3.86 1.00 3.65
C ILE A 95 -2.72 0.57 4.58
N GLY A 96 -1.92 1.52 5.05
CA GLY A 96 -0.82 1.22 5.95
C GLY A 96 -1.28 0.57 7.25
N GLN A 97 -2.31 1.12 7.86
CA GLN A 97 -2.85 0.62 9.13
C GLN A 97 -3.42 -0.79 9.00
N ARG A 98 -4.14 -1.08 7.91
CA ARG A 98 -4.68 -2.43 7.69
C ARG A 98 -3.56 -3.47 7.55
N LEU A 99 -2.53 -3.16 6.77
CA LEU A 99 -1.40 -4.06 6.61
C LEU A 99 -0.67 -4.32 7.94
N VAL A 100 -0.51 -3.29 8.76
CA VAL A 100 0.11 -3.45 10.08
C VAL A 100 -0.76 -4.31 10.99
N GLU A 101 -2.06 -4.07 11.02
CA GLU A 101 -2.99 -4.81 11.88
C GLU A 101 -3.04 -6.30 11.52
N GLU A 102 -3.10 -6.62 10.23
CA GLU A 102 -3.24 -8.00 9.78
C GLU A 102 -1.91 -8.76 9.74
N MET A 103 -0.84 -8.12 9.27
CA MET A 103 0.45 -8.79 9.06
C MET A 103 1.36 -8.73 10.29
N LYS A 104 1.23 -7.69 11.11
CA LYS A 104 2.07 -7.43 12.29
C LYS A 104 3.56 -7.43 11.94
N PRO A 105 3.98 -6.59 10.98
CA PRO A 105 5.39 -6.48 10.62
C PRO A 105 6.20 -5.88 11.76
N LYS A 106 7.53 -6.00 11.69
CA LYS A 106 8.41 -5.29 12.61
C LYS A 106 8.28 -3.78 12.45
N TRP A 107 8.00 -3.32 11.23
CA TRP A 107 7.82 -1.91 10.90
C TRP A 107 7.22 -1.78 9.50
N LEU A 108 6.45 -0.73 9.30
CA LEU A 108 5.90 -0.38 7.99
C LEU A 108 5.82 1.14 7.85
N ARG A 109 6.13 1.63 6.67
CA ARG A 109 5.78 3.01 6.25
C ARG A 109 5.10 2.99 4.91
N ILE A 110 4.28 4.00 4.66
CA ILE A 110 3.65 4.24 3.36
C ILE A 110 3.79 5.71 3.00
N GLY A 111 4.13 5.98 1.74
CA GLY A 111 4.03 7.29 1.13
C GLY A 111 3.00 7.26 0.02
N GLY A 112 2.04 8.17 0.07
CA GLY A 112 1.07 8.38 -0.99
C GLY A 112 1.37 9.70 -1.67
N TYR A 113 1.85 9.63 -2.92
CA TYR A 113 2.21 10.79 -3.73
C TYR A 113 1.10 11.04 -4.73
N TRP A 114 0.14 11.88 -4.34
CA TRP A 114 -1.08 12.11 -5.10
C TRP A 114 -0.89 13.18 -6.16
N TYR A 115 -1.48 12.95 -7.32
CA TYR A 115 -1.45 13.92 -8.41
C TYR A 115 -2.34 15.12 -8.06
N PRO A 116 -2.05 16.30 -8.68
CA PRO A 116 -2.73 17.54 -8.29
C PRO A 116 -4.23 17.51 -8.48
N ARG A 117 -4.91 18.15 -7.54
CA ARG A 117 -6.31 18.55 -7.64
C ARG A 117 -6.37 20.06 -7.45
N GLY A 118 -7.01 20.76 -8.38
CA GLY A 118 -6.97 22.22 -8.37
C GLY A 118 -5.55 22.78 -8.44
N GLY A 119 -4.62 22.04 -9.07
CA GLY A 119 -3.22 22.43 -9.18
C GLY A 119 -2.36 22.12 -7.95
N ILE A 120 -2.92 21.52 -6.90
CA ILE A 120 -2.21 21.24 -5.65
C ILE A 120 -1.93 19.75 -5.52
N PRO A 121 -0.66 19.29 -5.62
CA PRO A 121 -0.29 17.92 -5.29
C PRO A 121 -0.29 17.72 -3.77
N ILE A 122 -0.64 16.53 -3.32
CA ILE A 122 -0.69 16.20 -1.91
C ILE A 122 0.15 14.94 -1.68
N ASP A 123 1.11 15.02 -0.78
CA ASP A 123 1.87 13.85 -0.33
C ASP A 123 1.43 13.51 1.08
N VAL A 124 1.12 12.24 1.31
CA VAL A 124 0.67 11.73 2.62
C VAL A 124 1.65 10.66 3.09
N PHE A 125 2.13 10.81 4.32
CA PHE A 125 3.12 9.89 4.89
C PHE A 125 2.63 9.34 6.23
N TRP A 126 2.82 8.04 6.43
CA TRP A 126 2.52 7.40 7.70
C TRP A 126 3.51 6.26 7.95
N GLN A 127 3.83 6.04 9.22
CA GLN A 127 4.64 4.88 9.63
C GLN A 127 4.12 4.31 10.95
N SER A 128 4.43 3.05 11.20
CA SER A 128 3.93 2.30 12.35
C SER A 128 4.74 2.55 13.64
N GLY A 129 5.62 3.51 13.63
CA GLY A 129 6.53 3.85 14.74
C GLY A 129 7.94 4.05 14.23
N GLU A 130 8.91 3.99 15.13
CA GLU A 130 10.32 4.12 14.75
C GLU A 130 10.79 2.89 13.99
N PRO A 131 11.59 3.05 12.93
CA PRO A 131 12.15 1.90 12.21
C PRO A 131 13.12 1.13 13.12
N PRO A 132 13.21 -0.20 12.94
CA PRO A 132 14.16 -1.00 13.70
C PRO A 132 15.59 -0.52 13.49
N LYS A 133 16.38 -0.53 14.57
CA LYS A 133 17.80 -0.19 14.51
C LYS A 133 18.52 -1.16 13.57
N GLY A 134 19.32 -0.62 12.65
CA GLY A 134 20.08 -1.43 11.71
C GLY A 134 19.32 -1.79 10.42
N LEU A 135 18.07 -1.39 10.30
CA LEU A 135 17.32 -1.59 9.05
C LEU A 135 17.89 -0.68 7.96
N TRP A 136 18.23 -1.26 6.81
CA TRP A 136 18.57 -0.47 5.63
C TRP A 136 17.27 0.13 5.07
N LEU A 137 17.21 1.45 5.04
CA LEU A 137 16.00 2.20 4.70
C LEU A 137 16.30 3.16 3.54
N PRO A 138 16.17 2.69 2.28
CA PRO A 138 16.40 3.55 1.12
C PRO A 138 15.29 4.62 0.98
N ASP A 139 15.64 5.74 0.34
CA ASP A 139 14.65 6.77 0.01
C ASP A 139 13.54 6.17 -0.85
N GLN A 140 12.32 6.75 -0.76
CA GLN A 140 11.20 6.28 -1.57
C GLN A 140 11.35 6.62 -3.05
N GLY A 141 12.17 7.61 -3.37
CA GLY A 141 12.58 7.88 -4.75
C GLY A 141 11.52 8.54 -5.62
N VAL A 142 10.41 8.97 -5.04
CA VAL A 142 9.37 9.66 -5.80
C VAL A 142 9.66 11.15 -5.78
N ALA A 143 9.89 11.70 -6.97
CA ALA A 143 10.15 13.13 -7.10
C ALA A 143 8.89 13.95 -6.80
N SER A 144 9.07 15.16 -6.26
CA SER A 144 7.97 16.10 -6.11
C SER A 144 7.32 16.38 -7.46
N TYR A 145 6.01 16.49 -7.47
CA TYR A 145 5.28 16.78 -8.71
C TYR A 145 5.65 18.18 -9.23
N ARG A 146 5.99 18.25 -10.51
CA ARG A 146 6.40 19.50 -11.17
C ARG A 146 5.58 19.82 -12.42
N GLY A 147 4.44 19.18 -12.61
CA GLY A 147 3.66 19.32 -13.82
C GLY A 147 4.34 18.67 -15.02
N ARG A 148 4.36 19.38 -16.16
CA ARG A 148 4.94 18.87 -17.41
C ARG A 148 6.46 19.01 -17.50
N GLY A 149 7.04 19.71 -16.59
CA GLY A 149 8.46 20.01 -16.62
C GLY A 149 9.33 19.08 -15.83
#